data_9a43135a84d66cc553ebc764a2017fbb
#
_entry.id   9a43135a84d66cc553ebc764a2017fbb
#
_cell.length_a   1.000
_cell.length_b   1.000
_cell.length_c   1.000
_cell.angle_alpha   90.00
_cell.angle_beta   90.00
_cell.angle_gamma   90.00
#
_symmetry.space_group_name_H-M   'P 1'
#
loop_
_entity.id
_entity.type
_entity.pdbx_description
1 polymer ?
#
loop_
_entity_poly.entity_id
_entity_poly.type
_entity_poly.pdbx_seq_one_letter_code
_entity_poly.pdbx_strand_id
1 'polypeptide(L)'
;MAQTGHCGAMTDPGPDDGLKNSFYRKTTRSSRRMTPARRLLYKLAVPLGLGIIQSWLATCRVVRVVGVENLDAALAKAPSLVPCYWHQHQLFCAKYLLQQRPRGLSVGWLISPSVDGELGAMMVRRIGGGVIRGSSSHTGARALRDYYQALVKENLSPVITPDGPKGPRFKFKPGAILLAQMSGRPMLPMAYAASRAWLVKWDKFVIPAPFAQIVIAIGKPEYVPRVTNATGLEKLQADMELRLKELYAVAASQLHGKSR
;
A
#
# COMPACT_ATOMS: atom_id res chain seq x y z
N MET A 1 -50.25 -40.44 10.42
CA MET A 1 -50.56 -39.00 10.61
C MET A 1 -49.37 -38.19 10.21
N ALA A 2 -49.53 -37.45 9.14
CA ALA A 2 -48.52 -36.58 8.54
C ALA A 2 -48.50 -35.22 9.26
N GLN A 3 -47.30 -34.63 9.43
CA GLN A 3 -47.20 -33.17 9.48
C GLN A 3 -45.89 -32.70 8.84
N THR A 4 -46.10 -31.97 7.80
CA THR A 4 -45.22 -31.24 6.92
C THR A 4 -44.56 -30.05 7.65
N GLY A 5 -43.23 -29.96 7.59
CA GLY A 5 -42.46 -28.82 8.11
C GLY A 5 -42.09 -27.88 6.97
N HIS A 6 -42.40 -26.63 7.14
CA HIS A 6 -42.26 -25.49 6.24
C HIS A 6 -40.80 -25.22 5.83
N CYS A 7 -40.62 -25.08 4.53
CA CYS A 7 -39.43 -24.47 3.89
C CYS A 7 -39.49 -22.95 4.11
N GLY A 8 -38.53 -22.41 4.87
CA GLY A 8 -38.38 -20.98 5.10
C GLY A 8 -37.84 -20.28 3.87
N ALA A 9 -38.62 -19.33 3.35
CA ALA A 9 -38.34 -18.51 2.19
C ALA A 9 -37.06 -17.70 2.36
N MET A 10 -36.17 -17.76 1.37
CA MET A 10 -35.11 -16.79 1.15
C MET A 10 -35.74 -15.40 0.95
N THR A 11 -35.48 -14.49 1.85
CA THR A 11 -35.84 -13.09 1.71
C THR A 11 -34.98 -12.44 0.63
N ASP A 12 -35.66 -11.97 -0.39
CA ASP A 12 -35.13 -11.15 -1.49
C ASP A 12 -34.39 -9.92 -0.92
N PRO A 13 -33.14 -9.59 -1.36
CA PRO A 13 -32.46 -8.38 -0.91
C PRO A 13 -33.21 -7.16 -1.45
N GLY A 14 -33.68 -6.31 -0.54
CA GLY A 14 -34.52 -5.14 -0.83
C GLY A 14 -33.88 -4.16 -1.84
N PRO A 15 -34.69 -3.28 -2.45
CA PRO A 15 -34.33 -2.41 -3.59
C PRO A 15 -33.30 -1.34 -3.31
N ASP A 16 -32.80 -1.21 -2.09
CA ASP A 16 -31.88 -0.12 -1.66
C ASP A 16 -30.40 -0.38 -2.01
N ASP A 17 -29.99 -1.64 -2.22
CA ASP A 17 -28.61 -1.99 -2.59
C ASP A 17 -28.27 -1.71 -4.08
N GLY A 18 -29.26 -1.74 -4.94
CA GLY A 18 -29.11 -1.41 -6.37
C GLY A 18 -28.85 0.08 -6.63
N LEU A 19 -29.52 0.94 -5.87
CA LEU A 19 -29.40 2.40 -5.97
C LEU A 19 -28.05 2.89 -5.42
N LYS A 20 -27.58 2.36 -4.31
CA LYS A 20 -26.26 2.68 -3.73
C LYS A 20 -25.10 2.25 -4.64
N ASN A 21 -25.21 1.11 -5.29
CA ASN A 21 -24.25 0.65 -6.27
C ASN A 21 -24.27 1.47 -7.58
N SER A 22 -25.43 1.94 -8.01
CA SER A 22 -25.59 2.81 -9.19
C SER A 22 -25.01 4.20 -8.96
N PHE A 23 -25.22 4.79 -7.77
CA PHE A 23 -24.69 6.11 -7.42
C PHE A 23 -23.17 6.07 -7.31
N TYR A 24 -22.57 5.02 -6.72
CA TYR A 24 -21.13 4.83 -6.65
C TYR A 24 -20.49 4.66 -8.03
N ARG A 25 -21.10 3.91 -8.94
CA ARG A 25 -20.66 3.80 -10.33
C ARG A 25 -20.67 5.15 -11.06
N LYS A 26 -21.60 6.04 -10.72
CA LYS A 26 -21.73 7.37 -11.35
C LYS A 26 -20.70 8.37 -10.83
N THR A 27 -20.39 8.36 -9.53
CA THR A 27 -19.48 9.31 -8.88
C THR A 27 -17.99 8.96 -9.03
N THR A 28 -17.67 7.68 -9.30
CA THR A 28 -16.28 7.22 -9.51
C THR A 28 -15.89 7.09 -10.98
N ARG A 29 -16.82 7.28 -11.92
CA ARG A 29 -16.49 7.30 -13.34
C ARG A 29 -15.75 8.58 -13.69
N SER A 30 -14.46 8.45 -14.04
CA SER A 30 -13.76 9.43 -14.84
C SER A 30 -14.61 9.75 -16.08
N SER A 31 -14.71 11.02 -16.47
CA SER A 31 -15.36 11.45 -17.72
C SER A 31 -14.72 10.83 -18.98
N ARG A 32 -13.56 10.23 -18.82
CA ARG A 32 -12.83 9.53 -19.88
C ARG A 32 -13.30 8.08 -20.01
N ARG A 33 -13.63 7.65 -21.23
CA ARG A 33 -14.00 6.25 -21.55
C ARG A 33 -12.77 5.46 -21.96
N MET A 34 -12.72 4.18 -21.57
CA MET A 34 -11.69 3.25 -22.04
C MET A 34 -12.06 2.80 -23.47
N THR A 35 -11.50 3.48 -24.47
CA THR A 35 -11.67 3.09 -25.87
C THR A 35 -10.76 1.92 -26.24
N PRO A 36 -11.09 1.11 -27.29
CA PRO A 36 -10.22 0.03 -27.77
C PRO A 36 -8.80 0.52 -28.12
N ALA A 37 -8.69 1.68 -28.79
CA ALA A 37 -7.41 2.27 -29.15
C ALA A 37 -6.58 2.63 -27.88
N ARG A 38 -7.21 3.22 -26.85
CA ARG A 38 -6.54 3.52 -25.60
C ARG A 38 -6.10 2.25 -24.86
N ARG A 39 -6.92 1.19 -24.89
CA ARG A 39 -6.55 -0.10 -24.30
C ARG A 39 -5.34 -0.70 -25.00
N LEU A 40 -5.29 -0.63 -26.33
CA LEU A 40 -4.13 -1.09 -27.12
C LEU A 40 -2.89 -0.26 -26.79
N LEU A 41 -3.03 1.07 -26.76
CA LEU A 41 -1.94 1.96 -26.38
C LEU A 41 -1.38 1.60 -24.98
N TYR A 42 -2.23 1.37 -23.97
CA TYR A 42 -1.80 1.00 -22.64
C TYR A 42 -1.12 -0.38 -22.61
N LYS A 43 -1.62 -1.34 -23.40
CA LYS A 43 -0.99 -2.67 -23.50
C LYS A 43 0.44 -2.61 -24.04
N LEU A 44 0.75 -1.64 -24.91
CA LEU A 44 2.09 -1.45 -25.47
C LEU A 44 2.94 -0.51 -24.59
N ALA A 45 2.40 0.60 -24.15
CA ALA A 45 3.12 1.62 -23.39
C ALA A 45 3.50 1.15 -21.98
N VAL A 46 2.63 0.36 -21.31
CA VAL A 46 2.91 -0.13 -19.95
C VAL A 46 4.14 -1.03 -19.90
N PRO A 47 4.28 -2.08 -20.71
CA PRO A 47 5.49 -2.91 -20.67
C PRO A 47 6.76 -2.13 -21.04
N LEU A 48 6.69 -1.24 -22.02
CA LEU A 48 7.83 -0.40 -22.41
C LEU A 48 8.25 0.54 -21.30
N GLY A 49 7.29 1.30 -20.73
CA GLY A 49 7.56 2.22 -19.63
C GLY A 49 8.06 1.51 -18.38
N LEU A 50 7.47 0.36 -18.03
CA LEU A 50 7.96 -0.45 -16.90
C LEU A 50 9.35 -1.03 -17.19
N GLY A 51 9.64 -1.44 -18.43
CA GLY A 51 10.96 -1.90 -18.82
C GLY A 51 12.03 -0.82 -18.60
N ILE A 52 11.76 0.42 -19.02
CA ILE A 52 12.64 1.56 -18.80
C ILE A 52 12.84 1.82 -17.29
N ILE A 53 11.74 1.87 -16.52
CA ILE A 53 11.82 2.10 -15.07
C ILE A 53 12.58 0.97 -14.37
N GLN A 54 12.29 -0.28 -14.71
CA GLN A 54 12.98 -1.44 -14.11
C GLN A 54 14.45 -1.48 -14.45
N SER A 55 14.84 -1.18 -15.69
CA SER A 55 16.23 -1.08 -16.13
C SER A 55 16.95 0.03 -15.37
N TRP A 56 16.30 1.18 -15.20
CA TRP A 56 16.82 2.26 -14.36
C TRP A 56 17.03 1.82 -12.91
N LEU A 57 15.99 1.28 -12.27
CA LEU A 57 16.07 0.82 -10.88
C LEU A 57 17.05 -0.37 -10.71
N ALA A 58 17.35 -1.12 -11.78
CA ALA A 58 18.33 -2.19 -11.77
C ALA A 58 19.77 -1.65 -11.72
N THR A 59 20.04 -0.43 -12.21
CA THR A 59 21.35 0.23 -12.05
C THR A 59 21.65 0.58 -10.59
N CYS A 60 20.61 0.78 -9.77
CA CYS A 60 20.76 1.11 -8.37
C CYS A 60 21.03 -0.15 -7.53
N ARG A 61 21.97 -0.07 -6.61
CA ARG A 61 22.40 -1.20 -5.79
C ARG A 61 21.86 -1.07 -4.36
N VAL A 62 21.05 -2.02 -3.90
CA VAL A 62 20.73 -2.15 -2.48
C VAL A 62 21.96 -2.70 -1.77
N VAL A 63 22.64 -1.85 -1.00
CA VAL A 63 23.90 -2.19 -0.31
C VAL A 63 23.65 -2.72 1.10
N ARG A 64 22.51 -2.40 1.69
CA ARG A 64 22.13 -2.86 3.03
C ARG A 64 20.62 -2.83 3.21
N VAL A 65 20.12 -3.80 3.95
CA VAL A 65 18.76 -3.80 4.53
C VAL A 65 18.92 -3.95 6.04
N VAL A 66 18.46 -2.95 6.78
CA VAL A 66 18.51 -2.91 8.25
C VAL A 66 17.16 -3.36 8.79
N GLY A 67 17.16 -4.24 9.80
CA GLY A 67 15.94 -4.71 10.44
C GLY A 67 15.18 -5.79 9.66
N VAL A 68 15.88 -6.65 8.90
CA VAL A 68 15.27 -7.79 8.17
C VAL A 68 14.55 -8.72 9.14
N GLU A 69 15.11 -8.91 10.33
CA GLU A 69 14.55 -9.70 11.43
C GLU A 69 13.16 -9.22 11.87
N ASN A 70 12.85 -7.93 11.70
CA ASN A 70 11.55 -7.36 12.01
C ASN A 70 10.46 -7.85 11.04
N LEU A 71 10.81 -8.01 9.76
CA LEU A 71 9.92 -8.60 8.78
C LEU A 71 9.70 -10.09 9.09
N ASP A 72 10.75 -10.82 9.43
CA ASP A 72 10.67 -12.23 9.80
C ASP A 72 9.77 -12.43 11.01
N ALA A 73 9.97 -11.62 12.04
CA ALA A 73 9.15 -11.64 13.25
C ALA A 73 7.67 -11.32 12.98
N ALA A 74 7.39 -10.43 12.03
CA ALA A 74 6.02 -10.11 11.63
C ALA A 74 5.37 -11.27 10.88
N LEU A 75 6.07 -11.87 9.90
CA LEU A 75 5.57 -12.98 9.09
C LEU A 75 5.40 -14.28 9.90
N ALA A 76 6.23 -14.50 10.90
CA ALA A 76 6.08 -15.66 11.80
C ALA A 76 4.79 -15.60 12.63
N LYS A 77 4.25 -14.41 12.89
CA LYS A 77 3.04 -14.21 13.70
C LYS A 77 1.76 -14.02 12.89
N ALA A 78 1.87 -13.63 11.63
CA ALA A 78 0.70 -13.32 10.81
C ALA A 78 0.98 -13.56 9.31
N PRO A 79 0.03 -14.16 8.56
CA PRO A 79 0.21 -14.44 7.12
C PRO A 79 0.14 -13.17 6.25
N SER A 80 -0.28 -12.04 6.83
CA SER A 80 -0.37 -10.74 6.17
C SER A 80 -0.11 -9.62 7.18
N LEU A 81 0.30 -8.46 6.69
CA LEU A 81 0.69 -7.31 7.51
C LEU A 81 0.34 -6.00 6.79
N VAL A 82 0.49 -4.87 7.46
CA VAL A 82 0.22 -3.54 6.91
C VAL A 82 1.55 -2.80 6.72
N PRO A 83 2.26 -2.99 5.58
CA PRO A 83 3.47 -2.22 5.30
C PRO A 83 3.12 -0.74 5.16
N CYS A 84 3.86 0.13 5.84
CA CYS A 84 3.64 1.57 5.77
C CYS A 84 4.96 2.33 5.64
N TYR A 85 4.97 3.30 4.74
CA TYR A 85 6.09 4.21 4.49
C TYR A 85 5.59 5.52 3.89
N TRP A 86 6.36 6.59 3.98
CA TRP A 86 5.99 7.86 3.35
C TRP A 86 5.89 7.71 1.83
N HIS A 87 4.95 8.39 1.21
CA HIS A 87 4.71 8.35 -0.23
C HIS A 87 6.00 8.59 -1.04
N GLN A 88 6.87 9.45 -0.56
CA GLN A 88 8.19 9.70 -1.16
C GLN A 88 9.10 8.46 -1.24
N HIS A 89 8.90 7.45 -0.38
CA HIS A 89 9.72 6.24 -0.32
C HIS A 89 9.14 5.06 -1.12
N GLN A 90 8.20 5.33 -2.04
CA GLN A 90 7.46 4.31 -2.79
C GLN A 90 8.37 3.35 -3.57
N LEU A 91 9.39 3.84 -4.28
CA LEU A 91 10.10 3.04 -5.27
C LEU A 91 10.80 1.81 -4.67
N PHE A 92 11.71 2.03 -3.73
CA PHE A 92 12.52 0.92 -3.19
C PHE A 92 11.84 0.16 -2.05
N CYS A 93 10.94 0.77 -1.28
CA CYS A 93 10.11 0.03 -0.33
C CYS A 93 9.17 -0.92 -1.07
N ALA A 94 8.48 -0.46 -2.12
CA ALA A 94 7.61 -1.32 -2.93
C ALA A 94 8.40 -2.44 -3.63
N LYS A 95 9.54 -2.12 -4.26
CA LYS A 95 10.40 -3.12 -4.92
C LYS A 95 10.84 -4.19 -3.93
N TYR A 96 11.28 -3.81 -2.74
CA TYR A 96 11.70 -4.75 -1.70
C TYR A 96 10.56 -5.65 -1.24
N LEU A 97 9.37 -5.09 -0.98
CA LEU A 97 8.20 -5.86 -0.55
C LEU A 97 7.77 -6.89 -1.61
N LEU A 98 7.78 -6.52 -2.88
CA LEU A 98 7.48 -7.45 -3.98
C LEU A 98 8.47 -8.63 -4.05
N GLN A 99 9.73 -8.40 -3.71
CA GLN A 99 10.76 -9.43 -3.66
C GLN A 99 10.59 -10.41 -2.49
N GLN A 100 9.73 -10.11 -1.50
CA GLN A 100 9.47 -11.00 -0.37
C GLN A 100 8.39 -12.06 -0.64
N ARG A 101 7.87 -12.12 -1.86
CA ARG A 101 6.87 -13.13 -2.26
C ARG A 101 7.32 -14.59 -2.00
N PRO A 102 8.59 -15.00 -2.25
CA PRO A 102 9.07 -16.34 -1.91
C PRO A 102 9.03 -16.65 -0.40
N ARG A 103 8.97 -15.61 0.45
CA ARG A 103 8.84 -15.73 1.91
C ARG A 103 7.38 -15.73 2.37
N GLY A 104 6.43 -15.80 1.44
CA GLY A 104 4.99 -15.83 1.71
C GLY A 104 4.32 -14.47 1.78
N LEU A 105 5.04 -13.36 1.60
CA LEU A 105 4.44 -12.03 1.62
C LEU A 105 3.82 -11.66 0.25
N SER A 106 2.51 -11.55 0.20
CA SER A 106 1.79 -10.95 -0.92
C SER A 106 1.39 -9.52 -0.58
N VAL A 107 1.71 -8.56 -1.46
CA VAL A 107 1.41 -7.13 -1.25
C VAL A 107 0.53 -6.56 -2.35
N GLY A 108 -0.33 -5.60 -2.00
CA GLY A 108 -1.24 -4.94 -2.93
C GLY A 108 -1.42 -3.45 -2.67
N TRP A 109 -1.90 -2.74 -3.69
CA TRP A 109 -2.15 -1.30 -3.66
C TRP A 109 -3.60 -0.98 -3.94
N LEU A 110 -4.13 0.01 -3.21
CA LEU A 110 -5.46 0.56 -3.48
C LEU A 110 -5.41 1.42 -4.75
N ILE A 111 -6.15 1.02 -5.75
CA ILE A 111 -6.18 1.69 -7.04
C ILE A 111 -7.62 2.02 -7.42
N SER A 112 -7.85 3.30 -7.75
CA SER A 112 -9.14 3.79 -8.19
C SER A 112 -9.70 2.97 -9.37
N PRO A 113 -11.01 2.68 -9.41
CA PRO A 113 -11.65 2.05 -10.56
C PRO A 113 -11.83 2.98 -11.78
N SER A 114 -11.19 4.16 -11.78
CA SER A 114 -11.18 5.09 -12.91
C SER A 114 -10.34 4.59 -14.09
N VAL A 115 -10.52 5.21 -15.26
CA VAL A 115 -9.72 4.91 -16.46
C VAL A 115 -8.22 5.15 -16.22
N ASP A 116 -7.89 6.23 -15.51
CA ASP A 116 -6.48 6.53 -15.16
C ASP A 116 -5.95 5.53 -14.11
N GLY A 117 -6.81 5.05 -13.19
CA GLY A 117 -6.49 3.98 -12.26
C GLY A 117 -6.27 2.63 -12.96
N GLU A 118 -6.89 2.38 -14.12
CA GLU A 118 -6.64 1.14 -14.87
C GLU A 118 -5.18 1.05 -15.36
N LEU A 119 -4.59 2.15 -15.78
CA LEU A 119 -3.16 2.20 -16.10
C LEU A 119 -2.30 1.77 -14.90
N GLY A 120 -2.56 2.35 -13.72
CA GLY A 120 -1.88 1.96 -12.48
C GLY A 120 -2.09 0.49 -12.13
N ALA A 121 -3.32 -0.02 -12.30
CA ALA A 121 -3.63 -1.42 -12.05
C ALA A 121 -2.88 -2.38 -13.00
N MET A 122 -2.76 -2.02 -14.28
CA MET A 122 -1.97 -2.79 -15.24
C MET A 122 -0.49 -2.80 -14.85
N MET A 123 0.06 -1.66 -14.44
CA MET A 123 1.45 -1.57 -13.97
C MET A 123 1.69 -2.44 -12.74
N VAL A 124 0.85 -2.33 -11.71
CA VAL A 124 0.98 -3.09 -10.45
C VAL A 124 0.88 -4.60 -10.71
N ARG A 125 -0.10 -5.05 -11.49
CA ARG A 125 -0.21 -6.48 -11.84
C ARG A 125 1.01 -7.01 -12.58
N ARG A 126 1.57 -6.19 -13.48
CA ARG A 126 2.72 -6.62 -14.29
C ARG A 126 4.00 -6.76 -13.47
N ILE A 127 4.15 -6.01 -12.39
CA ILE A 127 5.27 -6.16 -11.46
C ILE A 127 5.02 -7.21 -10.36
N GLY A 128 3.91 -7.95 -10.43
CA GLY A 128 3.57 -9.01 -9.48
C GLY A 128 2.82 -8.54 -8.24
N GLY A 129 2.35 -7.29 -8.20
CA GLY A 129 1.57 -6.74 -7.09
C GLY A 129 0.07 -7.03 -7.23
N GLY A 130 -0.61 -7.14 -6.10
CA GLY A 130 -2.06 -7.21 -6.00
C GLY A 130 -2.72 -5.85 -6.22
N VAL A 131 -3.95 -5.86 -6.73
CA VAL A 131 -4.74 -4.64 -6.94
C VAL A 131 -5.99 -4.70 -6.09
N ILE A 132 -6.07 -3.82 -5.10
CA ILE A 132 -7.26 -3.60 -4.29
C ILE A 132 -8.05 -2.47 -4.97
N ARG A 133 -9.28 -2.75 -5.39
CA ARG A 133 -10.11 -1.76 -6.09
C ARG A 133 -10.87 -0.90 -5.10
N GLY A 134 -10.53 0.39 -5.04
CA GLY A 134 -11.15 1.35 -4.17
C GLY A 134 -10.60 2.75 -4.37
N SER A 135 -11.13 3.71 -3.65
CA SER A 135 -10.67 5.11 -3.69
C SER A 135 -10.56 5.67 -2.28
N SER A 136 -9.37 6.14 -1.92
CA SER A 136 -9.12 6.80 -0.64
C SER A 136 -9.79 8.19 -0.53
N SER A 137 -10.29 8.74 -1.65
CA SER A 137 -10.85 10.10 -1.68
C SER A 137 -12.38 10.17 -1.48
N HIS A 138 -13.11 9.05 -1.56
CA HIS A 138 -14.57 9.09 -1.58
C HIS A 138 -15.33 8.60 -0.35
N THR A 139 -14.76 7.81 0.50
CA THR A 139 -15.23 7.51 1.87
C THR A 139 -14.18 6.65 2.53
N GLY A 140 -13.49 7.18 3.52
CA GLY A 140 -12.43 6.46 4.25
C GLY A 140 -12.90 5.09 4.77
N ALA A 141 -14.17 4.98 5.19
CA ALA A 141 -14.76 3.73 5.66
C ALA A 141 -14.83 2.63 4.59
N ARG A 142 -15.15 2.98 3.32
CA ARG A 142 -15.19 1.98 2.24
C ARG A 142 -13.80 1.49 1.86
N ALA A 143 -12.84 2.40 1.73
CA ALA A 143 -11.45 2.04 1.47
C ALA A 143 -10.90 1.14 2.59
N LEU A 144 -11.25 1.43 3.85
CA LEU A 144 -10.85 0.63 5.00
C LEU A 144 -11.46 -0.79 4.95
N ARG A 145 -12.72 -0.92 4.52
CA ARG A 145 -13.38 -2.22 4.30
C ARG A 145 -12.68 -3.03 3.20
N ASP A 146 -12.37 -2.39 2.06
CA ASP A 146 -11.70 -3.05 0.93
C ASP A 146 -10.29 -3.51 1.35
N TYR A 147 -9.58 -2.70 2.11
CA TYR A 147 -8.29 -3.07 2.71
C TYR A 147 -8.42 -4.23 3.70
N TYR A 148 -9.44 -4.20 4.57
CA TYR A 148 -9.68 -5.27 5.55
C TYR A 148 -9.96 -6.61 4.85
N GLN A 149 -10.80 -6.60 3.81
CA GLN A 149 -11.11 -7.79 3.03
C GLN A 149 -9.84 -8.37 2.39
N ALA A 150 -9.05 -7.56 1.71
CA ALA A 150 -7.78 -7.97 1.12
C ALA A 150 -6.83 -8.54 2.17
N LEU A 151 -6.67 -7.85 3.30
CA LEU A 151 -5.74 -8.22 4.37
C LEU A 151 -6.11 -9.51 5.09
N VAL A 152 -7.40 -9.67 5.45
CA VAL A 152 -7.84 -10.76 6.33
C VAL A 152 -8.36 -11.96 5.54
N LYS A 153 -9.06 -11.73 4.43
CA LYS A 153 -9.70 -12.79 3.65
C LYS A 153 -8.80 -13.34 2.54
N GLU A 154 -7.99 -12.47 1.93
CA GLU A 154 -7.15 -12.83 0.78
C GLU A 154 -5.67 -12.97 1.16
N ASN A 155 -5.29 -12.68 2.43
CA ASN A 155 -3.91 -12.59 2.90
C ASN A 155 -3.03 -11.69 2.01
N LEU A 156 -3.65 -10.69 1.39
CA LEU A 156 -2.99 -9.68 0.59
C LEU A 156 -2.68 -8.45 1.47
N SER A 157 -1.42 -8.21 1.74
CA SER A 157 -0.94 -7.11 2.59
C SER A 157 -1.08 -5.77 1.87
N PRO A 158 -2.00 -4.89 2.30
CA PRO A 158 -2.18 -3.60 1.64
C PRO A 158 -1.05 -2.66 2.02
N VAL A 159 -0.35 -2.16 1.02
CA VAL A 159 0.69 -1.16 1.20
C VAL A 159 0.04 0.21 1.40
N ILE A 160 0.34 0.87 2.50
CA ILE A 160 -0.24 2.16 2.84
C ILE A 160 0.83 3.24 2.92
N THR A 161 0.60 4.34 2.20
CA THR A 161 1.36 5.58 2.34
C THR A 161 0.52 6.53 3.21
N PRO A 162 0.85 6.69 4.51
CA PRO A 162 -0.05 7.34 5.46
C PRO A 162 -0.25 8.84 5.22
N ASP A 163 0.70 9.51 4.58
CA ASP A 163 0.55 10.89 4.12
C ASP A 163 -0.33 11.00 2.85
N GLY A 164 -0.42 9.92 2.08
CA GLY A 164 -1.24 9.82 0.87
C GLY A 164 -0.73 10.71 -0.27
N PRO A 165 -1.32 10.57 -1.48
CA PRO A 165 -0.85 11.27 -2.68
C PRO A 165 -1.11 12.78 -2.69
N LYS A 166 -1.93 13.29 -1.77
CA LYS A 166 -2.28 14.72 -1.64
C LYS A 166 -1.67 15.38 -0.41
N GLY A 167 -0.97 14.62 0.44
CA GLY A 167 -0.37 15.13 1.67
C GLY A 167 -1.36 15.50 2.78
N PRO A 168 -0.93 16.30 3.75
CA PRO A 168 0.39 16.94 3.84
C PRO A 168 1.52 15.94 4.10
N ARG A 169 2.73 16.27 3.62
CA ARG A 169 3.93 15.43 3.75
C ARG A 169 4.26 15.15 5.23
N PHE A 170 4.59 13.89 5.53
CA PHE A 170 4.95 13.45 6.87
C PHE A 170 3.83 13.57 7.92
N LYS A 171 2.56 13.62 7.48
CA LYS A 171 1.41 13.53 8.37
C LYS A 171 0.82 12.13 8.31
N PHE A 172 0.85 11.42 9.43
CA PHE A 172 0.35 10.05 9.51
C PHE A 172 -1.17 10.05 9.66
N LYS A 173 -1.90 9.72 8.60
CA LYS A 173 -3.35 9.58 8.62
C LYS A 173 -3.77 8.28 9.31
N PRO A 174 -4.92 8.24 9.99
CA PRO A 174 -5.30 7.13 10.86
C PRO A 174 -5.58 5.80 10.14
N GLY A 175 -5.73 5.80 8.81
CA GLY A 175 -6.19 4.62 8.05
C GLY A 175 -5.37 3.34 8.29
N ALA A 176 -4.04 3.43 8.38
CA ALA A 176 -3.19 2.26 8.64
C ALA A 176 -3.39 1.73 10.08
N ILE A 177 -3.49 2.63 11.06
CA ILE A 177 -3.71 2.28 12.47
C ILE A 177 -5.08 1.61 12.65
N LEU A 178 -6.12 2.22 12.07
CA LEU A 178 -7.48 1.66 12.12
C LEU A 178 -7.54 0.28 11.46
N LEU A 179 -6.87 0.09 10.34
CA LEU A 179 -6.79 -1.22 9.69
C LEU A 179 -6.08 -2.25 10.56
N ALA A 180 -4.94 -1.89 11.15
CA ALA A 180 -4.20 -2.76 12.06
C ALA A 180 -5.02 -3.13 13.30
N GLN A 181 -5.71 -2.14 13.89
CA GLN A 181 -6.60 -2.33 15.03
C GLN A 181 -7.75 -3.29 14.71
N MET A 182 -8.45 -3.09 13.60
CA MET A 182 -9.59 -3.92 13.19
C MET A 182 -9.18 -5.35 12.83
N SER A 183 -8.03 -5.50 12.19
CA SER A 183 -7.58 -6.80 11.67
C SER A 183 -6.74 -7.60 12.65
N GLY A 184 -6.15 -6.96 13.67
CA GLY A 184 -5.13 -7.54 14.54
C GLY A 184 -3.80 -7.82 13.81
N ARG A 185 -3.63 -7.35 12.58
CA ARG A 185 -2.38 -7.51 11.82
C ARG A 185 -1.41 -6.39 12.15
N PRO A 186 -0.08 -6.70 12.21
CA PRO A 186 0.90 -5.68 12.55
C PRO A 186 1.10 -4.67 11.42
N MET A 187 1.34 -3.41 11.77
CA MET A 187 1.94 -2.43 10.87
C MET A 187 3.45 -2.67 10.79
N LEU A 188 4.02 -2.62 9.59
CA LEU A 188 5.45 -2.71 9.36
C LEU A 188 5.97 -1.40 8.79
N PRO A 189 6.55 -0.52 9.62
CA PRO A 189 7.10 0.75 9.16
C PRO A 189 8.40 0.54 8.39
N MET A 190 8.54 1.25 7.27
CA MET A 190 9.70 1.15 6.38
C MET A 190 10.13 2.52 5.87
N ALA A 191 11.41 2.63 5.53
CA ALA A 191 11.96 3.75 4.80
C ALA A 191 13.13 3.30 3.93
N TYR A 192 13.54 4.13 2.96
CA TYR A 192 14.82 3.95 2.30
C TYR A 192 15.53 5.28 2.09
N ALA A 193 16.85 5.23 1.98
CA ALA A 193 17.68 6.34 1.57
C ALA A 193 18.51 5.95 0.34
N ALA A 194 18.85 6.94 -0.49
CA ALA A 194 19.67 6.80 -1.66
C ALA A 194 20.88 7.74 -1.57
N SER A 195 22.08 7.28 -1.97
CA SER A 195 23.31 8.07 -1.95
C SER A 195 23.24 9.31 -2.86
N ARG A 196 22.46 9.22 -3.93
CA ARG A 196 22.15 10.30 -4.86
C ARG A 196 20.69 10.16 -5.34
N ALA A 197 19.92 11.23 -5.29
CA ALA A 197 18.52 11.22 -5.72
C ALA A 197 18.08 12.61 -6.16
N TRP A 198 17.10 12.63 -7.05
CA TRP A 198 16.29 13.81 -7.34
C TRP A 198 15.05 13.81 -6.45
N LEU A 199 14.70 14.97 -5.93
CA LEU A 199 13.52 15.17 -5.11
C LEU A 199 12.47 15.93 -5.92
N VAL A 200 11.35 15.29 -6.22
CA VAL A 200 10.36 15.80 -7.16
C VAL A 200 9.01 16.01 -6.46
N LYS A 201 8.26 16.99 -6.91
CA LYS A 201 6.91 17.35 -6.45
C LYS A 201 6.85 17.84 -4.99
N TRP A 202 5.63 18.03 -4.50
CA TRP A 202 5.31 18.57 -3.17
C TRP A 202 5.83 17.70 -2.01
N ASP A 203 5.83 16.39 -2.20
CA ASP A 203 6.25 15.38 -1.21
C ASP A 203 7.77 15.11 -1.23
N LYS A 204 8.51 15.77 -2.14
CA LYS A 204 9.93 15.48 -2.41
C LYS A 204 10.12 13.99 -2.73
N PHE A 205 9.30 13.47 -3.63
CA PHE A 205 9.38 12.08 -4.07
C PHE A 205 10.81 11.71 -4.46
N VAL A 206 11.33 10.66 -3.85
CA VAL A 206 12.75 10.27 -4.00
C VAL A 206 12.91 9.42 -5.25
N ILE A 207 13.55 9.99 -6.26
CA ILE A 207 13.96 9.27 -7.48
C ILE A 207 15.48 9.06 -7.41
N PRO A 208 15.97 7.84 -7.11
CA PRO A 208 17.39 7.57 -7.06
C PRO A 208 18.06 7.81 -8.42
N ALA A 209 19.21 8.46 -8.43
CA ALA A 209 20.00 8.60 -9.64
C ALA A 209 20.52 7.23 -10.09
N PRO A 210 20.85 7.05 -11.39
CA PRO A 210 21.49 5.82 -11.86
C PRO A 210 22.73 5.51 -11.02
N PHE A 211 22.93 4.21 -10.74
CA PHE A 211 24.06 3.70 -9.95
C PHE A 211 24.08 4.15 -8.48
N ALA A 212 22.99 4.73 -7.97
CA ALA A 212 22.90 5.09 -6.57
C ALA A 212 22.95 3.85 -5.66
N GLN A 213 23.61 4.00 -4.52
CA GLN A 213 23.53 3.03 -3.43
C GLN A 213 22.25 3.28 -2.63
N ILE A 214 21.59 2.20 -2.26
CA ILE A 214 20.31 2.23 -1.54
C ILE A 214 20.47 1.49 -0.22
N VAL A 215 19.98 2.09 0.85
CA VAL A 215 19.77 1.42 2.14
C VAL A 215 18.30 1.42 2.45
N ILE A 216 17.77 0.25 2.81
CA ILE A 216 16.39 0.08 3.26
C ILE A 216 16.41 -0.15 4.77
N ALA A 217 15.52 0.51 5.50
CA ALA A 217 15.33 0.29 6.94
C ALA A 217 13.91 -0.21 7.20
N ILE A 218 13.79 -1.27 7.98
CA ILE A 218 12.56 -1.93 8.38
C ILE A 218 12.46 -1.82 9.90
N GLY A 219 11.44 -1.14 10.38
CA GLY A 219 11.21 -0.94 11.82
C GLY A 219 10.53 -2.14 12.47
N LYS A 220 10.50 -2.13 13.79
CA LYS A 220 9.77 -3.13 14.58
C LYS A 220 8.29 -3.12 14.21
N PRO A 221 7.67 -4.32 14.06
CA PRO A 221 6.24 -4.41 13.79
C PRO A 221 5.43 -3.83 14.95
N GLU A 222 4.44 -3.01 14.63
CA GLU A 222 3.54 -2.38 15.60
C GLU A 222 2.20 -3.09 15.64
N TYR A 223 1.84 -3.62 16.81
CA TYR A 223 0.56 -4.27 17.08
C TYR A 223 -0.36 -3.29 17.79
N VAL A 224 -1.41 -2.86 17.12
CA VAL A 224 -2.37 -1.90 17.67
C VAL A 224 -3.38 -2.61 18.57
N PRO A 225 -3.57 -2.18 19.83
CA PRO A 225 -4.60 -2.73 20.70
C PRO A 225 -6.01 -2.57 20.10
N ARG A 226 -6.90 -3.54 20.34
CA ARG A 226 -8.28 -3.49 19.82
C ARG A 226 -9.10 -2.33 20.37
N VAL A 227 -8.81 -1.90 21.58
CA VAL A 227 -9.48 -0.75 22.22
C VAL A 227 -8.48 0.40 22.30
N THR A 228 -8.73 1.43 21.50
CA THR A 228 -7.96 2.67 21.50
C THR A 228 -8.94 3.83 21.43
N ASN A 229 -8.89 4.74 22.39
CA ASN A 229 -9.68 5.97 22.38
C ASN A 229 -9.06 7.02 21.43
N ALA A 230 -9.72 8.15 21.23
CA ALA A 230 -9.25 9.21 20.34
C ALA A 230 -7.82 9.69 20.69
N THR A 231 -7.55 9.92 21.97
CA THR A 231 -6.21 10.34 22.46
C THR A 231 -5.14 9.28 22.20
N GLY A 232 -5.48 8.00 22.39
CA GLY A 232 -4.57 6.89 22.06
C GLY A 232 -4.29 6.78 20.56
N LEU A 233 -5.29 7.06 19.71
CA LEU A 233 -5.12 7.10 18.27
C LEU A 233 -4.19 8.25 17.84
N GLU A 234 -4.37 9.45 18.37
CA GLU A 234 -3.50 10.61 18.10
C GLU A 234 -2.05 10.34 18.53
N LYS A 235 -1.87 9.75 19.72
CA LYS A 235 -0.55 9.33 20.19
C LYS A 235 0.11 8.34 19.25
N LEU A 236 -0.60 7.28 18.85
CA LEU A 236 -0.08 6.30 17.88
C LEU A 236 0.28 6.93 16.53
N GLN A 237 -0.50 7.91 16.06
CA GLN A 237 -0.18 8.66 14.85
C GLN A 237 1.15 9.41 15.00
N ALA A 238 1.34 10.14 16.12
CA ALA A 238 2.56 10.88 16.41
C ALA A 238 3.77 9.94 16.56
N ASP A 239 3.62 8.83 17.26
CA ASP A 239 4.67 7.82 17.43
C ASP A 239 5.08 7.21 16.09
N MET A 240 4.12 6.91 15.21
CA MET A 240 4.41 6.39 13.87
C MET A 240 5.05 7.42 12.94
N GLU A 241 4.67 8.70 13.07
CA GLU A 241 5.36 9.81 12.37
C GLU A 241 6.84 9.86 12.74
N LEU A 242 7.13 9.79 14.04
CA LEU A 242 8.49 9.80 14.55
C LEU A 242 9.29 8.59 14.06
N ARG A 243 8.74 7.37 14.21
CA ARG A 243 9.38 6.13 13.78
C ARG A 243 9.74 6.12 12.30
N LEU A 244 8.84 6.60 11.43
CA LEU A 244 9.14 6.67 9.99
C LEU A 244 10.23 7.69 9.65
N LYS A 245 10.32 8.79 10.41
CA LYS A 245 11.42 9.77 10.28
C LYS A 245 12.74 9.18 10.77
N GLU A 246 12.73 8.51 11.91
CA GLU A 246 13.91 7.83 12.47
C GLU A 246 14.42 6.73 11.53
N LEU A 247 13.54 5.92 10.96
CA LEU A 247 13.92 4.89 9.99
C LEU A 247 14.60 5.48 8.76
N TYR A 248 14.12 6.63 8.28
CA TYR A 248 14.80 7.34 7.20
C TYR A 248 16.19 7.83 7.63
N ALA A 249 16.32 8.38 8.83
CA ALA A 249 17.62 8.81 9.38
C ALA A 249 18.58 7.63 9.54
N VAL A 250 18.10 6.48 10.02
CA VAL A 250 18.88 5.23 10.09
C VAL A 250 19.34 4.80 8.69
N ALA A 251 18.45 4.77 7.71
CA ALA A 251 18.83 4.41 6.34
C ALA A 251 19.88 5.38 5.76
N ALA A 252 19.71 6.68 5.99
CA ALA A 252 20.64 7.70 5.53
C ALA A 252 22.02 7.60 6.19
N SER A 253 22.08 7.39 7.50
CA SER A 253 23.35 7.24 8.24
C SER A 253 24.19 6.07 7.75
N GLN A 254 23.54 4.96 7.38
CA GLN A 254 24.22 3.77 6.87
C GLN A 254 24.79 3.92 5.44
N LEU A 255 24.36 4.93 4.70
CA LEU A 255 24.99 5.30 3.42
C LEU A 255 26.34 6.00 3.63
N HIS A 256 26.47 6.80 4.70
CA HIS A 256 27.66 7.59 4.98
C HIS A 256 28.70 6.82 5.81
N GLY A 257 28.30 5.74 6.50
CA GLY A 257 29.18 4.95 7.38
C GLY A 257 30.22 4.05 6.67
N LYS A 258 30.31 4.08 5.35
CA LYS A 258 31.33 3.34 4.56
C LYS A 258 32.44 4.22 3.97
N SER A 259 32.58 5.47 4.42
CA SER A 259 33.67 6.34 3.99
C SER A 259 34.75 6.45 5.08
N ARG A 260 35.23 5.30 5.58
CA ARG A 260 36.48 5.20 6.32
C ARG A 260 37.18 3.87 5.98
#